data_90b631f06791ba4215ccab25f6c01678
#
_entry.id   90b631f06791ba4215ccab25f6c01678
#
_cell.length_a   1.000
_cell.length_b   1.000
_cell.length_c   1.000
_cell.angle_alpha   90.00
_cell.angle_beta   90.00
_cell.angle_gamma   90.00
#
_symmetry.space_group_name_H-M   'P 1'
#
loop_
_entity.id
_entity.type
_entity.pdbx_description
1 polymer ?
#
loop_
_entity_poly.entity_id
_entity_poly.type
_entity_poly.pdbx_seq_one_letter_code
_entity_poly.pdbx_strand_id
1 'polypeptide(L)'
;MMKRAVIIFTRAPIPNRTKTRLMPYFNPKQCAKLHECFLKDIRRECDRINADVFVCYTPNEKEAKEQLQSLLGNEKKYFHQQGEGLGEKMYQAFEKVFSLGYISCILMGTDIPEIRREYIEKAFSVLEKKEVVFGRTEDGGYYLVGMKKARREVFGLDTYGHSSVFAETLEQLKKKKISVGYTETLNDMDTPMDLKKYRKRLRKDRKLFLTKTEKYIWEQLRISIIVPTYNEEKTIQKLQRQLKPLQKKCEIIFVDGGSTDRTLQLIDSAYRVLQTKKGRAKQMNAGAKASHGDILFFLHCDSELPDNPLEEIKRVMRKYRAGCFGIAFHSKNFFMFTCRVISNHRIKDRKVMFGDQGIFIDRDLFFDIGMFPNLPIMEDYQFSLNLKKRKIKLGIARKRIYTSDRRFPKGTSAKLQLMWKMNRLRKMYRDGVDIETISKLYRDVR
;
A
#
# COMPACT_ATOMS: atom_id res chain seq x y z
N MET A 1 34.48 20.31 20.29
CA MET A 1 33.58 19.83 19.20
C MET A 1 32.61 20.94 18.83
N MET A 2 32.40 21.18 17.55
CA MET A 2 31.42 22.18 17.10
C MET A 2 30.01 21.76 17.53
N LYS A 3 29.29 22.61 18.28
CA LYS A 3 27.93 22.31 18.77
C LYS A 3 26.94 22.37 17.59
N ARG A 4 26.48 21.22 17.14
CA ARG A 4 25.45 21.05 16.06
C ARG A 4 24.11 20.77 16.72
N ALA A 5 23.04 21.30 16.16
CA ALA A 5 21.65 21.03 16.60
C ALA A 5 20.73 20.62 15.47
N VAL A 6 19.78 19.76 15.78
CA VAL A 6 18.64 19.44 14.90
C VAL A 6 17.34 19.78 15.63
N ILE A 7 16.47 20.52 15.00
CA ILE A 7 15.12 20.83 15.47
C ILE A 7 14.12 19.95 14.70
N ILE A 8 13.46 19.04 15.39
CA ILE A 8 12.28 18.34 14.90
C ILE A 8 11.10 19.29 15.09
N PHE A 9 10.61 19.85 13.98
CA PHE A 9 9.49 20.79 13.99
C PHE A 9 8.19 20.02 13.70
N THR A 10 7.36 19.83 14.73
CA THR A 10 6.26 18.87 14.65
C THR A 10 4.99 19.34 15.34
N ARG A 11 3.94 18.64 15.03
CA ARG A 11 2.65 18.67 15.71
C ARG A 11 2.45 17.36 16.47
N ALA A 12 1.82 17.41 17.65
CA ALA A 12 1.42 16.18 18.35
C ALA A 12 0.41 15.38 17.51
N PRO A 13 0.49 14.04 17.50
CA PRO A 13 -0.40 13.18 16.69
C PRO A 13 -1.80 13.06 17.30
N ILE A 14 -2.58 14.14 17.20
CA ILE A 14 -3.95 14.23 17.73
C ILE A 14 -4.95 13.92 16.62
N PRO A 15 -5.93 13.00 16.85
CA PRO A 15 -7.01 12.73 15.92
C PRO A 15 -7.77 14.02 15.54
N ASN A 16 -8.21 14.13 14.29
CA ASN A 16 -8.84 15.31 13.67
C ASN A 16 -7.95 16.55 13.51
N ARG A 17 -6.74 16.56 14.08
CA ARG A 17 -5.81 17.71 13.98
C ARG A 17 -4.54 17.39 13.17
N THR A 18 -4.31 16.10 12.87
CA THR A 18 -3.07 15.64 12.20
C THR A 18 -3.38 14.87 10.94
N LYS A 19 -2.69 15.19 9.83
CA LYS A 19 -2.84 14.52 8.52
C LYS A 19 -4.29 14.49 8.00
N THR A 20 -5.02 15.58 8.20
CA THR A 20 -6.45 15.68 7.85
C THR A 20 -6.74 15.50 6.37
N ARG A 21 -5.79 15.84 5.48
CA ARG A 21 -5.90 15.61 4.04
C ARG A 21 -5.90 14.12 3.64
N LEU A 22 -5.45 13.23 4.55
CA LEU A 22 -5.53 11.78 4.36
C LEU A 22 -6.87 11.18 4.81
N MET A 23 -7.76 11.95 5.46
CA MET A 23 -9.05 11.45 5.98
C MET A 23 -9.99 10.83 4.93
N PRO A 24 -9.96 11.20 3.64
CA PRO A 24 -10.72 10.45 2.63
C PRO A 24 -10.30 8.97 2.52
N TYR A 25 -9.07 8.65 2.95
CA TYR A 25 -8.53 7.30 2.94
C TYR A 25 -8.45 6.69 4.35
N PHE A 26 -7.98 7.44 5.33
CA PHE A 26 -7.85 7.04 6.74
C PHE A 26 -8.87 7.74 7.62
N ASN A 27 -9.33 7.08 8.67
CA ASN A 27 -10.08 7.77 9.72
C ASN A 27 -9.12 8.60 10.62
N PRO A 28 -9.68 9.53 11.47
CA PRO A 28 -8.86 10.41 12.29
C PRO A 28 -7.82 9.69 13.18
N LYS A 29 -8.22 8.57 13.80
CA LYS A 29 -7.31 7.77 14.64
C LYS A 29 -6.20 7.13 13.81
N GLN A 30 -6.50 6.69 12.59
CA GLN A 30 -5.51 6.12 11.67
C GLN A 30 -4.54 7.20 11.17
N CYS A 31 -5.00 8.42 10.91
CA CYS A 31 -4.14 9.56 10.56
C CYS A 31 -3.15 9.89 11.69
N ALA A 32 -3.63 10.00 12.92
CA ALA A 32 -2.77 10.22 14.08
C ALA A 32 -1.76 9.09 14.27
N LYS A 33 -2.20 7.84 14.13
CA LYS A 33 -1.31 6.66 14.23
C LYS A 33 -0.25 6.60 13.14
N LEU A 34 -0.56 7.02 11.93
CA LEU A 34 0.40 7.15 10.85
C LEU A 34 1.49 8.17 11.20
N HIS A 35 1.08 9.32 11.74
CA HIS A 35 2.04 10.34 12.18
C HIS A 35 2.93 9.86 13.33
N GLU A 36 2.39 9.10 14.29
CA GLU A 36 3.22 8.43 15.31
C GLU A 36 4.30 7.53 14.68
N CYS A 37 3.96 6.82 13.59
CA CYS A 37 4.93 5.98 12.89
C CYS A 37 6.04 6.84 12.25
N PHE A 38 5.69 7.99 11.65
CA PHE A 38 6.67 8.95 11.12
C PHE A 38 7.63 9.41 12.21
N LEU A 39 7.09 9.84 13.35
CA LEU A 39 7.92 10.30 14.48
C LEU A 39 8.88 9.22 15.00
N LYS A 40 8.42 7.97 15.08
CA LYS A 40 9.28 6.84 15.49
C LYS A 40 10.38 6.54 14.48
N ASP A 41 10.09 6.66 13.18
CA ASP A 41 11.09 6.46 12.13
C ASP A 41 12.11 7.62 12.13
N ILE A 42 11.65 8.87 12.30
CA ILE A 42 12.50 10.07 12.44
C ILE A 42 13.40 9.95 13.69
N ARG A 43 12.84 9.54 14.83
CA ARG A 43 13.64 9.29 16.06
C ARG A 43 14.80 8.36 15.77
N ARG A 44 14.53 7.22 15.15
CA ARG A 44 15.56 6.22 14.81
C ARG A 44 16.70 6.80 13.98
N GLU A 45 16.42 7.72 13.08
CA GLU A 45 17.45 8.38 12.26
C GLU A 45 18.18 9.46 13.07
N CYS A 46 17.45 10.25 13.86
CA CYS A 46 18.03 11.30 14.72
C CYS A 46 18.91 10.76 15.85
N ASP A 47 18.57 9.61 16.43
CA ASP A 47 19.37 8.99 17.50
C ASP A 47 20.76 8.50 17.02
N ARG A 48 21.05 8.58 15.73
CA ARG A 48 22.31 8.14 15.11
C ARG A 48 23.17 9.29 14.58
N ILE A 49 22.71 10.55 14.71
CA ILE A 49 23.46 11.72 14.26
C ILE A 49 24.34 12.26 15.37
N ASN A 50 25.43 12.94 15.00
CA ASN A 50 26.28 13.64 15.96
C ASN A 50 25.84 15.10 16.12
N ALA A 51 24.65 15.28 16.72
CA ALA A 51 24.05 16.59 17.02
C ALA A 51 23.04 16.47 18.16
N ASP A 52 22.85 17.53 18.91
CA ASP A 52 21.81 17.62 19.93
C ASP A 52 20.44 17.77 19.25
N VAL A 53 19.43 17.03 19.72
CA VAL A 53 18.10 17.02 19.14
C VAL A 53 17.14 17.81 20.02
N PHE A 54 16.47 18.78 19.40
CA PHE A 54 15.40 19.58 19.96
C PHE A 54 14.07 19.20 19.33
N VAL A 55 12.98 19.30 20.10
CA VAL A 55 11.63 19.10 19.60
C VAL A 55 10.83 20.39 19.79
N CYS A 56 10.56 21.07 18.69
CA CYS A 56 9.73 22.27 18.65
C CYS A 56 8.30 21.86 18.23
N TYR A 57 7.33 21.95 19.14
CA TYR A 57 6.05 21.30 18.99
C TYR A 57 4.82 22.21 19.17
N THR A 58 3.69 21.74 18.67
CA THR A 58 2.35 22.31 18.86
C THR A 58 1.31 21.17 19.03
N PRO A 59 0.19 21.35 19.75
CA PRO A 59 -0.17 22.52 20.57
C PRO A 59 0.66 22.60 21.85
N ASN A 60 0.63 23.76 22.53
CA ASN A 60 1.28 23.97 23.82
C ASN A 60 0.39 23.42 24.96
N GLU A 61 0.25 22.11 25.00
CA GLU A 61 -0.54 21.35 25.96
C GLU A 61 0.37 20.32 26.64
N LYS A 62 0.16 20.04 27.92
CA LYS A 62 0.96 19.09 28.69
C LYS A 62 0.88 17.67 28.09
N GLU A 63 -0.32 17.25 27.74
CA GLU A 63 -0.60 15.94 27.15
C GLU A 63 0.10 15.78 25.79
N ALA A 64 0.14 16.85 24.99
CA ALA A 64 0.85 16.86 23.71
C ALA A 64 2.37 16.68 23.92
N LYS A 65 2.95 17.33 24.92
CA LYS A 65 4.36 17.16 25.29
C LYS A 65 4.65 15.74 25.74
N GLU A 66 3.87 15.20 26.67
CA GLU A 66 4.02 13.84 27.20
C GLU A 66 3.91 12.78 26.08
N GLN A 67 2.94 12.93 25.17
CA GLN A 67 2.79 12.08 24.03
C GLN A 67 4.04 12.11 23.12
N LEU A 68 4.56 13.30 22.82
CA LEU A 68 5.77 13.45 22.00
C LEU A 68 7.01 12.90 22.70
N GLN A 69 7.13 13.07 24.01
CA GLN A 69 8.21 12.49 24.81
C GLN A 69 8.20 10.95 24.75
N SER A 70 7.02 10.34 24.83
CA SER A 70 6.88 8.89 24.69
C SER A 70 7.30 8.36 23.30
N LEU A 71 7.12 9.17 22.25
CA LEU A 71 7.43 8.81 20.86
C LEU A 71 8.89 9.10 20.48
N LEU A 72 9.40 10.26 20.88
CA LEU A 72 10.69 10.79 20.44
C LEU A 72 11.80 10.61 21.49
N GLY A 73 11.47 10.32 22.76
CA GLY A 73 12.41 10.11 23.86
C GLY A 73 12.46 11.28 24.84
N ASN A 74 12.58 10.98 26.13
CA ASN A 74 12.60 11.97 27.20
C ASN A 74 13.93 12.74 27.28
N GLU A 75 14.99 12.21 26.71
CA GLU A 75 16.35 12.78 26.68
C GLU A 75 16.48 14.01 25.80
N LYS A 76 15.53 14.27 24.91
CA LYS A 76 15.54 15.42 24.01
C LYS A 76 15.03 16.68 24.70
N LYS A 77 15.38 17.84 24.15
CA LYS A 77 14.98 19.16 24.70
C LYS A 77 13.70 19.61 24.00
N TYR A 78 12.61 19.83 24.77
CA TYR A 78 11.28 20.15 24.26
C TYR A 78 10.93 21.61 24.52
N PHE A 79 10.39 22.29 23.48
CA PHE A 79 9.82 23.63 23.60
C PHE A 79 8.67 23.80 22.58
N HIS A 80 7.71 24.65 22.95
CA HIS A 80 6.55 24.89 22.07
C HIS A 80 6.86 25.91 20.98
N GLN A 81 6.14 25.85 19.88
CA GLN A 81 6.22 26.80 18.77
C GLN A 81 5.70 28.17 19.22
N GLN A 82 6.44 29.24 18.92
CA GLN A 82 6.13 30.62 19.26
C GLN A 82 6.08 31.48 18.00
N GLY A 83 5.23 32.52 17.99
CA GLY A 83 5.06 33.45 16.89
C GLY A 83 3.79 33.20 16.08
N GLU A 84 3.45 34.17 15.23
CA GLU A 84 2.32 34.11 14.31
C GLU A 84 2.78 33.64 12.92
N GLY A 85 2.04 32.72 12.32
CA GLY A 85 2.40 32.14 11.02
C GLY A 85 3.56 31.13 11.09
N LEU A 86 3.74 30.39 10.01
CA LEU A 86 4.73 29.30 9.95
C LEU A 86 6.17 29.82 9.91
N GLY A 87 6.42 30.87 9.15
CA GLY A 87 7.74 31.48 9.01
C GLY A 87 8.28 32.00 10.34
N GLU A 88 7.48 32.77 11.09
CA GLU A 88 7.89 33.30 12.40
C GLU A 88 8.14 32.16 13.40
N LYS A 89 7.29 31.14 13.42
CA LYS A 89 7.51 29.97 14.28
C LYS A 89 8.83 29.24 14.01
N MET A 90 9.18 29.09 12.74
CA MET A 90 10.48 28.50 12.36
C MET A 90 11.65 29.43 12.75
N TYR A 91 11.50 30.73 12.51
CA TYR A 91 12.53 31.70 12.89
C TYR A 91 12.82 31.70 14.40
N GLN A 92 11.75 31.77 15.22
CA GLN A 92 11.87 31.75 16.69
C GLN A 92 12.48 30.42 17.20
N ALA A 93 12.20 29.31 16.52
CA ALA A 93 12.83 28.03 16.86
C ALA A 93 14.37 28.08 16.66
N PHE A 94 14.83 28.69 15.57
CA PHE A 94 16.26 28.90 15.32
C PHE A 94 16.89 29.87 16.33
N GLU A 95 16.26 31.01 16.58
CA GLU A 95 16.74 32.02 17.56
C GLU A 95 16.97 31.37 18.93
N LYS A 96 15.98 30.59 19.40
CA LYS A 96 16.09 29.88 20.69
C LYS A 96 17.25 28.91 20.73
N VAL A 97 17.51 28.16 19.66
CA VAL A 97 18.62 27.19 19.65
C VAL A 97 19.97 27.91 19.53
N PHE A 98 20.08 28.95 18.71
CA PHE A 98 21.31 29.72 18.60
C PHE A 98 21.67 30.48 19.89
N SER A 99 20.67 30.96 20.63
CA SER A 99 20.90 31.59 21.94
C SER A 99 21.54 30.66 22.99
N LEU A 100 21.45 29.33 22.77
CA LEU A 100 22.10 28.30 23.59
C LEU A 100 23.56 28.00 23.18
N GLY A 101 24.11 28.78 22.22
CA GLY A 101 25.50 28.67 21.78
C GLY A 101 25.77 27.57 20.73
N TYR A 102 24.76 27.12 20.01
CA TYR A 102 24.95 26.24 18.84
C TYR A 102 25.45 27.07 17.65
N ILE A 103 26.35 26.50 16.84
CA ILE A 103 26.97 27.19 15.70
C ILE A 103 26.42 26.77 14.36
N SER A 104 25.66 25.67 14.31
CA SER A 104 24.90 25.24 13.16
C SER A 104 23.65 24.50 13.60
N CYS A 105 22.55 24.80 12.95
CA CYS A 105 21.26 24.24 13.29
C CYS A 105 20.49 23.85 12.02
N ILE A 106 19.85 22.69 12.06
CA ILE A 106 18.94 22.19 11.01
C ILE A 106 17.56 22.06 11.63
N LEU A 107 16.55 22.63 10.97
CA LEU A 107 15.13 22.42 11.27
C LEU A 107 14.52 21.52 10.19
N MET A 108 13.80 20.49 10.60
CA MET A 108 13.12 19.60 9.69
C MET A 108 11.68 19.36 10.10
N GLY A 109 10.77 19.33 9.11
CA GLY A 109 9.39 18.90 9.26
C GLY A 109 9.28 17.39 9.46
N THR A 110 8.11 16.95 9.90
CA THR A 110 7.85 15.53 10.21
C THR A 110 6.91 14.83 9.20
N ASP A 111 6.67 15.45 8.06
CA ASP A 111 5.76 14.93 7.04
C ASP A 111 6.46 14.05 6.00
N ILE A 112 7.77 13.82 6.17
CA ILE A 112 8.65 13.06 5.29
C ILE A 112 9.04 11.72 5.92
N PRO A 113 8.37 10.62 5.59
CA PRO A 113 8.70 9.29 6.16
C PRO A 113 10.00 8.69 5.60
N GLU A 114 10.57 9.30 4.56
CA GLU A 114 11.78 8.84 3.87
C GLU A 114 13.06 9.53 4.37
N ILE A 115 12.98 10.39 5.39
CA ILE A 115 14.14 11.08 5.94
C ILE A 115 15.14 10.09 6.51
N ARG A 116 16.42 10.31 6.26
CA ARG A 116 17.53 9.44 6.71
C ARG A 116 18.66 10.26 7.31
N ARG A 117 19.41 9.62 8.20
CA ARG A 117 20.61 10.19 8.80
C ARG A 117 21.54 10.79 7.74
N GLU A 118 21.78 10.09 6.64
CA GLU A 118 22.70 10.53 5.59
C GLU A 118 22.31 11.90 4.99
N TYR A 119 21.02 12.21 4.91
CA TYR A 119 20.54 13.50 4.37
C TYR A 119 20.78 14.65 5.38
N ILE A 120 20.63 14.35 6.67
CA ILE A 120 20.89 15.31 7.75
C ILE A 120 22.39 15.59 7.85
N GLU A 121 23.23 14.56 7.83
CA GLU A 121 24.70 14.72 7.85
C GLU A 121 25.21 15.47 6.62
N LYS A 122 24.65 15.17 5.43
CA LYS A 122 24.96 15.91 4.21
C LYS A 122 24.58 17.39 4.35
N ALA A 123 23.43 17.70 4.96
CA ALA A 123 23.04 19.09 5.19
C ALA A 123 24.05 19.82 6.09
N PHE A 124 24.59 19.19 7.14
CA PHE A 124 25.67 19.75 7.94
C PHE A 124 26.94 19.94 7.13
N SER A 125 27.34 19.00 6.30
CA SER A 125 28.51 19.12 5.43
C SER A 125 28.37 20.28 4.41
N VAL A 126 27.17 20.49 3.88
CA VAL A 126 26.86 21.61 3.02
C VAL A 126 27.02 22.95 3.76
N LEU A 127 26.57 23.01 5.04
CA LEU A 127 26.71 24.21 5.88
C LEU A 127 28.18 24.59 6.20
N GLU A 128 29.12 23.68 6.06
CA GLU A 128 30.54 24.04 6.19
C GLU A 128 30.94 25.10 5.15
N LYS A 129 30.43 24.99 3.93
CA LYS A 129 30.76 25.82 2.76
C LYS A 129 29.68 26.85 2.39
N LYS A 130 28.45 26.69 2.86
CA LYS A 130 27.29 27.52 2.55
C LYS A 130 26.70 28.13 3.82
N GLU A 131 25.95 29.20 3.67
CA GLU A 131 25.30 29.88 4.80
C GLU A 131 23.96 29.26 5.12
N VAL A 132 23.25 28.76 4.09
CA VAL A 132 21.92 28.13 4.20
C VAL A 132 21.91 26.84 3.40
N VAL A 133 21.25 25.80 3.90
CA VAL A 133 21.00 24.54 3.19
C VAL A 133 19.51 24.24 3.18
N PHE A 134 19.01 23.71 2.07
CA PHE A 134 17.63 23.24 1.93
C PHE A 134 17.57 21.77 1.51
N GLY A 135 16.62 21.03 2.11
CA GLY A 135 16.08 19.79 1.57
C GLY A 135 14.74 20.09 0.93
N ARG A 136 14.65 20.02 -0.40
CA ARG A 136 13.47 20.39 -1.18
C ARG A 136 12.41 19.29 -1.17
N THR A 137 11.15 19.67 -1.41
CA THR A 137 10.07 18.74 -1.73
C THR A 137 9.68 18.86 -3.21
N GLU A 138 9.13 17.80 -3.79
CA GLU A 138 8.71 17.80 -5.22
C GLU A 138 7.52 18.74 -5.48
N ASP A 139 6.76 19.10 -4.45
CA ASP A 139 5.60 20.00 -4.53
C ASP A 139 5.96 21.50 -4.52
N GLY A 140 7.28 21.83 -4.44
CA GLY A 140 7.77 23.20 -4.45
C GLY A 140 7.97 23.82 -3.07
N GLY A 141 7.95 23.04 -2.01
CA GLY A 141 8.33 23.41 -0.66
C GLY A 141 9.74 22.94 -0.27
N TYR A 142 9.98 22.89 1.02
CA TYR A 142 11.17 22.27 1.62
C TYR A 142 10.80 21.58 2.93
N TYR A 143 11.39 20.41 3.16
CA TYR A 143 11.20 19.63 4.39
C TYR A 143 12.31 19.89 5.43
N LEU A 144 13.42 20.46 4.97
CA LEU A 144 14.59 20.71 5.78
C LEU A 144 15.17 22.08 5.41
N VAL A 145 15.51 22.86 6.41
CA VAL A 145 16.31 24.09 6.28
C VAL A 145 17.36 24.12 7.38
N GLY A 146 18.57 24.49 7.04
CA GLY A 146 19.66 24.64 7.99
C GLY A 146 20.46 25.93 7.78
N MET A 147 21.06 26.44 8.84
CA MET A 147 21.86 27.67 8.82
C MET A 147 22.85 27.73 9.96
N LYS A 148 23.81 28.68 9.89
CA LYS A 148 24.83 28.95 10.95
C LYS A 148 24.45 30.08 11.90
N LYS A 149 23.48 30.89 11.57
CA LYS A 149 22.86 31.94 12.40
C LYS A 149 21.43 32.14 11.97
N ALA A 150 20.55 32.55 12.85
CA ALA A 150 19.17 32.83 12.51
C ALA A 150 19.10 33.95 11.46
N ARG A 151 18.31 33.70 10.39
CA ARG A 151 18.15 34.62 9.27
C ARG A 151 16.69 34.82 8.97
N ARG A 152 16.16 36.00 9.20
CA ARG A 152 14.78 36.36 8.90
C ARG A 152 14.48 36.26 7.39
N GLU A 153 15.48 36.51 6.56
CA GLU A 153 15.37 36.46 5.08
C GLU A 153 14.96 35.09 4.56
N VAL A 154 15.19 34.02 5.32
CA VAL A 154 14.74 32.65 4.97
C VAL A 154 13.24 32.49 5.18
N PHE A 155 12.66 33.28 6.08
CA PHE A 155 11.29 33.12 6.57
C PHE A 155 10.39 34.34 6.29
N GLY A 156 10.83 35.22 5.41
CA GLY A 156 10.15 36.50 5.12
C GLY A 156 9.01 36.40 4.09
N LEU A 157 8.40 35.23 3.92
CA LEU A 157 7.22 35.08 3.09
C LEU A 157 5.94 35.34 3.89
N ASP A 158 5.00 36.04 3.30
CA ASP A 158 3.68 36.33 3.92
C ASP A 158 2.81 35.05 4.01
N THR A 159 2.95 34.15 3.05
CA THR A 159 2.16 32.91 2.96
C THR A 159 3.05 31.69 2.73
N TYR A 160 2.59 30.54 3.25
CA TYR A 160 3.21 29.23 3.08
C TYR A 160 2.18 28.20 2.60
N GLY A 161 2.67 27.06 2.11
CA GLY A 161 1.83 25.94 1.69
C GLY A 161 1.37 26.00 0.24
N HIS A 162 2.04 26.77 -0.60
CA HIS A 162 1.87 26.79 -2.05
C HIS A 162 3.15 26.33 -2.77
N SER A 163 3.06 26.00 -4.05
CA SER A 163 4.16 25.38 -4.81
C SER A 163 5.31 26.31 -5.15
N SER A 164 5.21 27.61 -4.93
CA SER A 164 6.28 28.59 -5.20
C SER A 164 7.08 29.01 -3.96
N VAL A 165 6.73 28.52 -2.76
CA VAL A 165 7.40 28.90 -1.49
C VAL A 165 8.92 28.80 -1.59
N PHE A 166 9.45 27.70 -2.11
CA PHE A 166 10.89 27.51 -2.21
C PHE A 166 11.52 28.47 -3.25
N ALA A 167 10.88 28.70 -4.39
CA ALA A 167 11.37 29.60 -5.43
C ALA A 167 11.43 31.05 -4.93
N GLU A 168 10.38 31.50 -4.26
CA GLU A 168 10.31 32.85 -3.65
C GLU A 168 11.35 33.06 -2.55
N THR A 169 11.52 32.06 -1.67
CA THR A 169 12.59 32.07 -0.66
C THR A 169 13.97 32.19 -1.30
N LEU A 170 14.25 31.44 -2.37
CA LEU A 170 15.53 31.52 -3.08
C LEU A 170 15.77 32.89 -3.71
N GLU A 171 14.75 33.52 -4.27
CA GLU A 171 14.86 34.85 -4.85
C GLU A 171 15.22 35.90 -3.79
N GLN A 172 14.58 35.85 -2.61
CA GLN A 172 14.91 36.70 -1.46
C GLN A 172 16.37 36.53 -1.02
N LEU A 173 16.82 35.28 -0.87
CA LEU A 173 18.20 34.99 -0.49
C LEU A 173 19.22 35.43 -1.52
N LYS A 174 18.90 35.31 -2.83
CA LYS A 174 19.74 35.79 -3.92
C LYS A 174 19.90 37.31 -3.88
N LYS A 175 18.80 38.07 -3.67
CA LYS A 175 18.83 39.55 -3.52
C LYS A 175 19.75 39.96 -2.35
N LYS A 176 19.83 39.16 -1.28
CA LYS A 176 20.70 39.40 -0.12
C LYS A 176 22.08 38.76 -0.23
N LYS A 177 22.45 38.20 -1.39
CA LYS A 177 23.74 37.54 -1.68
C LYS A 177 24.07 36.40 -0.69
N ILE A 178 23.06 35.72 -0.11
CA ILE A 178 23.22 34.61 0.82
C ILE A 178 23.50 33.35 0.03
N SER A 179 24.60 32.66 0.35
CA SER A 179 24.99 31.43 -0.33
C SER A 179 24.13 30.23 0.11
N VAL A 180 23.53 29.53 -0.87
CA VAL A 180 22.61 28.41 -0.64
C VAL A 180 23.19 27.11 -1.16
N GLY A 181 22.97 26.02 -0.44
CA GLY A 181 23.27 24.65 -0.86
C GLY A 181 22.08 23.71 -0.64
N TYR A 182 22.21 22.46 -1.08
CA TYR A 182 21.10 21.52 -1.12
C TYR A 182 21.49 20.14 -0.59
N THR A 183 20.54 19.50 0.09
CA THR A 183 20.54 18.06 0.33
C THR A 183 19.54 17.36 -0.61
N GLU A 184 19.17 16.12 -0.38
CA GLU A 184 18.28 15.35 -1.24
C GLU A 184 16.90 15.99 -1.35
N THR A 185 16.28 15.83 -2.53
CA THR A 185 14.85 16.15 -2.73
C THR A 185 14.02 14.93 -2.31
N LEU A 186 13.04 15.14 -1.45
CA LEU A 186 12.15 14.10 -0.94
C LEU A 186 10.68 14.47 -1.21
N ASN A 187 9.77 13.57 -0.80
CA ASN A 187 8.33 13.78 -0.94
C ASN A 187 7.66 13.74 0.42
N ASP A 188 6.86 14.73 0.69
CA ASP A 188 5.92 14.69 1.79
C ASP A 188 4.80 13.68 1.57
N MET A 189 4.10 13.33 2.63
CA MET A 189 2.97 12.42 2.58
C MET A 189 1.76 13.08 3.24
N ASP A 190 1.00 13.83 2.46
CA ASP A 190 -0.14 14.62 2.94
C ASP A 190 -1.47 14.19 2.35
N THR A 191 -1.48 13.60 1.16
CA THR A 191 -2.70 13.24 0.43
C THR A 191 -2.76 11.73 0.14
N PRO A 192 -3.94 11.19 -0.20
CA PRO A 192 -4.06 9.80 -0.70
C PRO A 192 -3.20 9.52 -1.93
N MET A 193 -2.94 10.54 -2.77
CA MET A 193 -2.06 10.40 -3.94
C MET A 193 -0.60 10.20 -3.52
N ASP A 194 -0.13 10.95 -2.51
CA ASP A 194 1.23 10.80 -1.98
C ASP A 194 1.42 9.43 -1.33
N LEU A 195 0.43 8.96 -0.57
CA LEU A 195 0.40 7.61 -0.04
C LEU A 195 0.53 6.55 -1.15
N LYS A 196 -0.16 6.75 -2.28
CA LYS A 196 -0.07 5.86 -3.45
C LYS A 196 1.31 5.90 -4.09
N LYS A 197 1.91 7.09 -4.26
CA LYS A 197 3.29 7.26 -4.75
C LYS A 197 4.29 6.58 -3.81
N TYR A 198 4.13 6.79 -2.51
CA TYR A 198 5.00 6.19 -1.49
C TYR A 198 4.94 4.65 -1.51
N ARG A 199 3.76 4.04 -1.62
CA ARG A 199 3.61 2.58 -1.80
C ARG A 199 4.37 2.05 -3.02
N LYS A 200 4.42 2.82 -4.12
CA LYS A 200 5.21 2.43 -5.30
C LYS A 200 6.72 2.47 -5.00
N ARG A 201 7.19 3.47 -4.24
CA ARG A 201 8.60 3.57 -3.84
C ARG A 201 8.99 2.47 -2.86
N LEU A 202 8.16 2.16 -1.88
CA LEU A 202 8.38 1.06 -0.91
C LEU A 202 8.69 -0.28 -1.58
N ARG A 203 8.09 -0.58 -2.73
CA ARG A 203 8.35 -1.82 -3.46
C ARG A 203 9.69 -1.84 -4.19
N LYS A 204 10.31 -0.68 -4.41
CA LYS A 204 11.58 -0.53 -5.13
C LYS A 204 12.76 -0.34 -4.18
N ASP A 205 12.58 0.39 -3.10
CA ASP A 205 13.64 0.72 -2.15
C ASP A 205 13.58 -0.17 -0.90
N ARG A 206 14.53 -1.12 -0.81
CA ARG A 206 14.64 -2.03 0.34
C ARG A 206 14.98 -1.33 1.65
N LYS A 207 15.60 -0.15 1.62
CA LYS A 207 15.94 0.61 2.84
C LYS A 207 14.69 1.17 3.53
N LEU A 208 13.61 1.40 2.78
CA LEU A 208 12.31 1.82 3.32
C LEU A 208 11.50 0.67 3.92
N PHE A 209 11.90 -0.58 3.67
CA PHE A 209 11.10 -1.77 3.94
C PHE A 209 10.98 -2.16 5.42
N LEU A 210 11.79 -1.58 6.31
CA LEU A 210 11.83 -1.92 7.74
C LEU A 210 11.34 -0.79 8.64
N THR A 211 10.67 0.22 8.09
CA THR A 211 10.17 1.35 8.87
C THR A 211 8.83 1.02 9.55
N LYS A 212 8.53 1.72 10.65
CA LYS A 212 7.21 1.64 11.31
C LYS A 212 6.10 2.13 10.38
N THR A 213 6.40 3.18 9.62
CA THR A 213 5.50 3.76 8.61
C THR A 213 5.17 2.74 7.52
N GLU A 214 6.17 2.07 6.96
CA GLU A 214 5.98 1.03 5.94
C GLU A 214 5.05 -0.07 6.46
N LYS A 215 5.35 -0.62 7.63
CA LYS A 215 4.56 -1.69 8.24
C LYS A 215 3.10 -1.25 8.41
N TYR A 216 2.89 -0.07 9.00
CA TYR A 216 1.55 0.46 9.24
C TYR A 216 0.76 0.65 7.94
N ILE A 217 1.35 1.24 6.90
CA ILE A 217 0.70 1.47 5.61
C ILE A 217 0.23 0.15 4.98
N TRP A 218 1.04 -0.91 5.04
CA TRP A 218 0.66 -2.22 4.49
C TRP A 218 -0.43 -2.90 5.33
N GLU A 219 -0.45 -2.71 6.64
CA GLU A 219 -1.51 -3.20 7.51
C GLU A 219 -2.86 -2.52 7.24
N GLN A 220 -2.85 -1.26 6.80
CA GLN A 220 -4.06 -0.48 6.50
C GLN A 220 -4.60 -0.68 5.07
N LEU A 221 -4.00 -1.54 4.24
CA LEU A 221 -4.55 -1.82 2.91
C LEU A 221 -5.98 -2.37 3.01
N ARG A 222 -6.87 -1.76 2.24
CA ARG A 222 -8.26 -2.19 2.12
C ARG A 222 -8.37 -3.27 1.04
N ILE A 223 -9.10 -4.33 1.35
CA ILE A 223 -9.32 -5.46 0.44
C ILE A 223 -10.80 -5.49 0.07
N SER A 224 -11.10 -5.69 -1.22
CA SER A 224 -12.43 -6.04 -1.69
C SER A 224 -12.44 -7.47 -2.18
N ILE A 225 -13.25 -8.31 -1.56
CA ILE A 225 -13.52 -9.68 -1.98
C ILE A 225 -14.65 -9.64 -3.00
N ILE A 226 -14.40 -10.14 -4.19
CA ILE A 226 -15.35 -10.20 -5.30
C ILE A 226 -15.69 -11.66 -5.55
N VAL A 227 -16.97 -11.99 -5.40
CA VAL A 227 -17.48 -13.35 -5.50
C VAL A 227 -18.42 -13.47 -6.71
N PRO A 228 -17.95 -13.97 -7.86
CA PRO A 228 -18.84 -14.26 -8.98
C PRO A 228 -19.74 -15.45 -8.64
N THR A 229 -21.06 -15.28 -8.76
CA THR A 229 -22.07 -16.28 -8.43
C THR A 229 -22.96 -16.57 -9.63
N TYR A 230 -23.26 -17.86 -9.87
CA TYR A 230 -24.25 -18.29 -10.85
C TYR A 230 -24.71 -19.72 -10.53
N ASN A 231 -25.96 -19.87 -10.06
CA ASN A 231 -26.58 -21.15 -9.64
C ASN A 231 -25.72 -21.90 -8.60
N GLU A 232 -25.46 -21.23 -7.47
CA GLU A 232 -24.58 -21.70 -6.38
C GLU A 232 -25.37 -21.96 -5.08
N GLU A 233 -26.67 -22.26 -5.14
CA GLU A 233 -27.50 -22.50 -3.95
C GLU A 233 -26.93 -23.52 -2.97
N LYS A 234 -26.15 -24.50 -3.46
CA LYS A 234 -25.53 -25.56 -2.67
C LYS A 234 -24.29 -25.12 -1.90
N THR A 235 -23.62 -24.06 -2.34
CA THR A 235 -22.30 -23.64 -1.81
C THR A 235 -22.32 -22.28 -1.13
N ILE A 236 -23.24 -21.42 -1.53
CA ILE A 236 -23.29 -20.02 -1.12
C ILE A 236 -23.37 -19.82 0.42
N GLN A 237 -24.15 -20.64 1.12
CA GLN A 237 -24.27 -20.55 2.58
C GLN A 237 -22.99 -20.95 3.29
N LYS A 238 -22.27 -21.98 2.79
CA LYS A 238 -20.98 -22.40 3.34
C LYS A 238 -19.95 -21.28 3.19
N LEU A 239 -19.91 -20.63 2.03
CA LEU A 239 -19.01 -19.50 1.78
C LEU A 239 -19.35 -18.32 2.70
N GLN A 240 -20.63 -17.95 2.83
CA GLN A 240 -21.03 -16.85 3.70
C GLN A 240 -20.60 -17.05 5.17
N ARG A 241 -20.67 -18.28 5.69
CA ARG A 241 -20.16 -18.59 7.04
C ARG A 241 -18.66 -18.26 7.19
N GLN A 242 -17.85 -18.51 6.16
CA GLN A 242 -16.42 -18.18 6.17
C GLN A 242 -16.17 -16.66 6.00
N LEU A 243 -17.03 -15.97 5.28
CA LEU A 243 -16.90 -14.53 5.01
C LEU A 243 -17.41 -13.67 6.18
N LYS A 244 -18.35 -14.17 6.98
CA LYS A 244 -18.97 -13.43 8.10
C LYS A 244 -17.93 -12.78 9.06
N PRO A 245 -16.87 -13.46 9.51
CA PRO A 245 -15.83 -12.85 10.36
C PRO A 245 -15.01 -11.76 9.66
N LEU A 246 -15.07 -11.69 8.33
CA LEU A 246 -14.32 -10.74 7.51
C LEU A 246 -15.10 -9.48 7.17
N GLN A 247 -16.43 -9.44 7.31
CA GLN A 247 -17.30 -8.33 6.94
C GLN A 247 -16.88 -6.97 7.53
N LYS A 248 -16.40 -6.97 8.79
CA LYS A 248 -15.92 -5.74 9.45
C LYS A 248 -14.49 -5.34 9.05
N LYS A 249 -13.78 -6.19 8.29
CA LYS A 249 -12.37 -6.02 7.94
C LYS A 249 -12.12 -5.75 6.47
N CYS A 250 -13.09 -6.05 5.61
CA CYS A 250 -12.97 -5.87 4.16
C CYS A 250 -14.35 -5.68 3.52
N GLU A 251 -14.36 -5.12 2.32
CA GLU A 251 -15.54 -5.05 1.47
C GLU A 251 -15.79 -6.42 0.84
N ILE A 252 -17.05 -6.86 0.80
CA ILE A 252 -17.44 -8.13 0.17
C ILE A 252 -18.59 -7.86 -0.80
N ILE A 253 -18.41 -8.25 -2.07
CA ILE A 253 -19.36 -8.01 -3.14
C ILE A 253 -19.66 -9.35 -3.83
N PHE A 254 -20.91 -9.79 -3.76
CA PHE A 254 -21.41 -10.88 -4.59
C PHE A 254 -21.86 -10.31 -5.93
N VAL A 255 -21.49 -10.98 -7.03
CA VAL A 255 -21.85 -10.55 -8.39
C VAL A 255 -22.57 -11.69 -9.07
N ASP A 256 -23.88 -11.59 -9.11
CA ASP A 256 -24.75 -12.61 -9.71
C ASP A 256 -24.81 -12.49 -11.23
N GLY A 257 -24.70 -13.61 -11.91
CA GLY A 257 -24.73 -13.74 -13.37
C GLY A 257 -26.11 -14.06 -13.93
N GLY A 258 -27.19 -13.77 -13.19
CA GLY A 258 -28.57 -14.14 -13.56
C GLY A 258 -28.92 -15.56 -13.11
N SER A 259 -28.72 -15.87 -11.82
CA SER A 259 -29.10 -17.17 -11.26
C SER A 259 -30.59 -17.41 -11.35
N THR A 260 -30.94 -18.65 -11.64
CA THR A 260 -32.33 -19.14 -11.78
C THR A 260 -32.77 -20.06 -10.63
N ASP A 261 -31.82 -20.43 -9.75
CA ASP A 261 -32.05 -21.18 -8.54
C ASP A 261 -32.21 -20.22 -7.31
N ARG A 262 -32.18 -20.74 -6.11
CA ARG A 262 -32.34 -19.96 -4.90
C ARG A 262 -31.07 -19.19 -4.46
N THR A 263 -30.03 -19.10 -5.30
CA THR A 263 -28.76 -18.44 -4.95
C THR A 263 -28.97 -17.03 -4.39
N LEU A 264 -29.73 -16.19 -5.11
CA LEU A 264 -29.98 -14.79 -4.67
C LEU A 264 -30.77 -14.71 -3.37
N GLN A 265 -31.73 -15.58 -3.16
CA GLN A 265 -32.54 -15.64 -1.94
C GLN A 265 -31.73 -16.06 -0.72
N LEU A 266 -30.68 -16.83 -0.92
CA LEU A 266 -29.80 -17.36 0.14
C LEU A 266 -28.65 -16.41 0.50
N ILE A 267 -28.40 -15.33 -0.26
CA ILE A 267 -27.42 -14.32 0.10
C ILE A 267 -28.00 -13.42 1.18
N ASP A 268 -27.28 -13.32 2.30
CA ASP A 268 -27.66 -12.42 3.42
C ASP A 268 -27.67 -10.96 2.94
N SER A 269 -28.69 -10.21 3.33
CA SER A 269 -28.90 -8.81 2.99
C SER A 269 -27.78 -7.87 3.48
N ALA A 270 -26.97 -8.31 4.44
CA ALA A 270 -25.81 -7.57 4.90
C ALA A 270 -24.65 -7.52 3.86
N TYR A 271 -24.72 -8.32 2.80
CA TYR A 271 -23.75 -8.29 1.72
C TYR A 271 -24.24 -7.42 0.56
N ARG A 272 -23.32 -6.72 -0.07
CA ARG A 272 -23.59 -6.04 -1.33
C ARG A 272 -23.70 -7.05 -2.47
N VAL A 273 -24.82 -7.00 -3.18
CA VAL A 273 -25.07 -7.85 -4.36
C VAL A 273 -25.18 -6.97 -5.60
N LEU A 274 -24.49 -7.37 -6.65
CA LEU A 274 -24.61 -6.79 -7.98
C LEU A 274 -25.16 -7.85 -8.93
N GLN A 275 -25.97 -7.45 -9.90
CA GLN A 275 -26.44 -8.30 -10.97
C GLN A 275 -25.82 -7.89 -12.30
N THR A 276 -25.45 -8.88 -13.12
CA THR A 276 -24.86 -8.66 -14.44
C THR A 276 -25.21 -9.81 -15.38
N LYS A 277 -24.90 -9.66 -16.66
CA LYS A 277 -25.05 -10.77 -17.61
C LYS A 277 -24.10 -11.92 -17.25
N LYS A 278 -24.53 -13.17 -17.47
CA LYS A 278 -23.74 -14.37 -17.27
C LYS A 278 -22.36 -14.26 -17.93
N GLY A 279 -21.34 -14.67 -17.20
CA GLY A 279 -19.95 -14.73 -17.66
C GLY A 279 -19.00 -14.36 -16.53
N ARG A 280 -18.11 -15.29 -16.16
CA ARG A 280 -17.22 -15.13 -15.01
C ARG A 280 -16.38 -13.85 -15.10
N ALA A 281 -15.77 -13.58 -16.26
CA ALA A 281 -15.03 -12.34 -16.49
C ALA A 281 -15.91 -11.10 -16.30
N LYS A 282 -17.14 -11.11 -16.85
CA LYS A 282 -18.07 -9.98 -16.71
C LYS A 282 -18.42 -9.70 -15.25
N GLN A 283 -18.72 -10.76 -14.50
CA GLN A 283 -19.05 -10.67 -13.07
C GLN A 283 -17.85 -10.14 -12.26
N MET A 284 -16.66 -10.72 -12.42
CA MET A 284 -15.47 -10.27 -11.73
C MET A 284 -15.10 -8.82 -12.07
N ASN A 285 -15.21 -8.42 -13.32
CA ASN A 285 -14.95 -7.07 -13.78
C ASN A 285 -15.97 -6.06 -13.24
N ALA A 286 -17.26 -6.42 -13.20
CA ALA A 286 -18.31 -5.58 -12.62
C ALA A 286 -18.06 -5.36 -11.12
N GLY A 287 -17.77 -6.43 -10.37
CA GLY A 287 -17.40 -6.33 -8.96
C GLY A 287 -16.17 -5.47 -8.72
N ALA A 288 -15.14 -5.63 -9.56
CA ALA A 288 -13.93 -4.82 -9.48
C ALA A 288 -14.20 -3.32 -9.70
N LYS A 289 -15.03 -2.96 -10.67
CA LYS A 289 -15.43 -1.58 -10.96
C LYS A 289 -16.19 -0.96 -9.78
N ALA A 290 -17.10 -1.71 -9.18
CA ALA A 290 -17.94 -1.25 -8.07
C ALA A 290 -17.25 -1.25 -6.70
N SER A 291 -16.06 -1.85 -6.58
CA SER A 291 -15.32 -1.98 -5.32
C SER A 291 -14.47 -0.76 -4.99
N HIS A 292 -14.06 -0.61 -3.71
CA HIS A 292 -13.28 0.50 -3.20
C HIS A 292 -11.94 0.08 -2.57
N GLY A 293 -11.63 -1.22 -2.54
CA GLY A 293 -10.38 -1.74 -1.97
C GLY A 293 -9.14 -1.39 -2.79
N ASP A 294 -8.00 -1.31 -2.13
CA ASP A 294 -6.68 -1.15 -2.77
C ASP A 294 -6.23 -2.45 -3.42
N ILE A 295 -6.74 -3.57 -2.91
CA ILE A 295 -6.49 -4.93 -3.39
C ILE A 295 -7.83 -5.54 -3.76
N LEU A 296 -7.92 -6.09 -4.96
CA LEU A 296 -9.02 -6.90 -5.42
C LEU A 296 -8.68 -8.37 -5.16
N PHE A 297 -9.59 -9.08 -4.52
CA PHE A 297 -9.47 -10.52 -4.27
C PHE A 297 -10.66 -11.25 -4.90
N PHE A 298 -10.41 -12.04 -5.91
CA PHE A 298 -11.42 -12.82 -6.63
C PHE A 298 -11.54 -14.21 -6.02
N LEU A 299 -12.72 -14.54 -5.51
CA LEU A 299 -13.00 -15.77 -4.78
C LEU A 299 -14.18 -16.52 -5.37
N HIS A 300 -14.01 -17.80 -5.70
CA HIS A 300 -15.09 -18.64 -6.20
C HIS A 300 -15.99 -19.15 -5.06
N CYS A 301 -17.28 -19.40 -5.35
CA CYS A 301 -18.26 -19.84 -4.36
C CYS A 301 -17.95 -21.20 -3.71
N ASP A 302 -17.25 -22.06 -4.41
CA ASP A 302 -16.87 -23.40 -3.93
C ASP A 302 -15.49 -23.47 -3.27
N SER A 303 -14.89 -22.33 -3.01
CA SER A 303 -13.59 -22.21 -2.34
C SER A 303 -13.73 -22.18 -0.82
N GLU A 304 -12.74 -22.76 -0.10
CA GLU A 304 -12.62 -22.66 1.33
C GLU A 304 -11.35 -21.86 1.68
N LEU A 305 -11.56 -20.78 2.42
CA LEU A 305 -10.48 -19.88 2.81
C LEU A 305 -9.62 -20.49 3.92
N PRO A 306 -8.31 -20.25 3.94
CA PRO A 306 -7.48 -20.55 5.09
C PRO A 306 -7.75 -19.56 6.24
N ASP A 307 -7.24 -19.87 7.44
CA ASP A 307 -7.26 -18.91 8.54
C ASP A 307 -6.50 -17.64 8.19
N ASN A 308 -7.04 -16.48 8.60
CA ASN A 308 -6.46 -15.16 8.40
C ASN A 308 -6.06 -14.88 6.93
N PRO A 309 -6.98 -15.04 5.97
CA PRO A 309 -6.66 -14.91 4.54
C PRO A 309 -6.25 -13.48 4.17
N LEU A 310 -6.80 -12.45 4.85
CA LEU A 310 -6.48 -11.06 4.58
C LEU A 310 -5.03 -10.71 4.93
N GLU A 311 -4.51 -11.23 6.04
CA GLU A 311 -3.12 -11.05 6.46
C GLU A 311 -2.15 -11.74 5.47
N GLU A 312 -2.51 -12.93 4.97
CA GLU A 312 -1.73 -13.62 3.95
C GLU A 312 -1.67 -12.82 2.65
N ILE A 313 -2.79 -12.26 2.21
CA ILE A 313 -2.85 -11.36 1.04
C ILE A 313 -1.95 -10.15 1.27
N LYS A 314 -2.12 -9.42 2.38
CA LYS A 314 -1.31 -8.24 2.70
C LYS A 314 0.18 -8.56 2.75
N ARG A 315 0.56 -9.70 3.33
CA ARG A 315 1.96 -10.17 3.39
C ARG A 315 2.56 -10.34 1.99
N VAL A 316 1.82 -10.93 1.05
CA VAL A 316 2.28 -11.10 -0.33
C VAL A 316 2.35 -9.76 -1.04
N MET A 317 1.34 -8.91 -0.88
CA MET A 317 1.22 -7.62 -1.56
C MET A 317 2.27 -6.58 -1.14
N ARG A 318 2.93 -6.77 -0.01
CA ARG A 318 4.12 -5.98 0.36
C ARG A 318 5.25 -6.08 -0.69
N LYS A 319 5.41 -7.24 -1.32
CA LYS A 319 6.50 -7.52 -2.28
C LYS A 319 6.03 -7.58 -3.73
N TYR A 320 4.79 -8.00 -3.95
CA TYR A 320 4.23 -8.28 -5.27
C TYR A 320 2.99 -7.44 -5.51
N ARG A 321 2.71 -7.11 -6.77
CA ARG A 321 1.49 -6.40 -7.15
C ARG A 321 0.34 -7.34 -7.53
N ALA A 322 0.63 -8.63 -7.73
CA ALA A 322 -0.35 -9.67 -8.00
C ALA A 322 0.10 -10.99 -7.40
N GLY A 323 -0.82 -11.84 -7.03
CA GLY A 323 -0.56 -13.16 -6.50
C GLY A 323 -1.81 -14.00 -6.36
N CYS A 324 -1.63 -15.19 -5.79
CA CYS A 324 -2.73 -16.10 -5.49
C CYS A 324 -2.37 -16.96 -4.27
N PHE A 325 -3.34 -17.69 -3.77
CA PHE A 325 -3.10 -18.77 -2.83
C PHE A 325 -2.55 -20.01 -3.56
N GLY A 326 -1.82 -20.84 -2.83
CA GLY A 326 -1.61 -22.21 -3.25
C GLY A 326 -2.93 -23.00 -3.15
N ILE A 327 -3.16 -23.93 -4.09
CA ILE A 327 -4.36 -24.78 -4.06
C ILE A 327 -4.15 -25.99 -3.15
N ALA A 328 -5.21 -26.47 -2.51
CA ALA A 328 -5.29 -27.74 -1.80
C ALA A 328 -6.63 -28.42 -2.09
N PHE A 329 -6.70 -29.72 -1.82
CA PHE A 329 -7.88 -30.54 -1.92
C PHE A 329 -8.06 -31.35 -0.64
N HIS A 330 -9.30 -31.62 -0.23
CA HIS A 330 -9.58 -32.47 0.96
C HIS A 330 -9.30 -33.95 0.70
N SER A 331 -9.12 -34.35 -0.55
CA SER A 331 -8.86 -35.72 -0.93
C SER A 331 -7.50 -36.23 -0.43
N LYS A 332 -7.48 -37.43 0.18
CA LYS A 332 -6.26 -38.16 0.56
C LYS A 332 -5.58 -38.90 -0.60
N ASN A 333 -6.17 -38.85 -1.81
CA ASN A 333 -5.65 -39.55 -2.99
C ASN A 333 -4.29 -38.96 -3.42
N PHE A 334 -3.30 -39.83 -3.62
CA PHE A 334 -1.95 -39.45 -4.06
C PHE A 334 -1.96 -38.65 -5.37
N PHE A 335 -2.86 -38.97 -6.31
CA PHE A 335 -3.03 -38.21 -7.53
C PHE A 335 -3.42 -36.75 -7.26
N MET A 336 -4.34 -36.50 -6.34
CA MET A 336 -4.73 -35.12 -5.96
C MET A 336 -3.60 -34.38 -5.26
N PHE A 337 -2.76 -35.09 -4.52
CA PHE A 337 -1.51 -34.52 -3.98
C PHE A 337 -0.59 -34.05 -5.11
N THR A 338 -0.37 -34.90 -6.14
CA THR A 338 0.45 -34.56 -7.30
C THR A 338 -0.12 -33.37 -8.07
N CYS A 339 -1.44 -33.34 -8.31
CA CYS A 339 -2.14 -32.20 -8.93
C CYS A 339 -1.90 -30.90 -8.16
N ARG A 340 -1.95 -30.96 -6.81
CA ARG A 340 -1.64 -29.84 -5.94
C ARG A 340 -0.20 -29.33 -6.12
N VAL A 341 0.77 -30.24 -6.12
CA VAL A 341 2.20 -29.89 -6.30
C VAL A 341 2.43 -29.24 -7.65
N ILE A 342 1.97 -29.85 -8.73
CA ILE A 342 2.10 -29.33 -10.10
C ILE A 342 1.41 -27.96 -10.24
N SER A 343 0.19 -27.80 -9.72
CA SER A 343 -0.53 -26.53 -9.80
C SER A 343 0.17 -25.40 -9.08
N ASN A 344 0.73 -25.66 -7.90
CA ASN A 344 1.46 -24.67 -7.11
C ASN A 344 2.83 -24.35 -7.71
N HIS A 345 3.54 -25.35 -8.27
CA HIS A 345 4.82 -25.15 -8.93
C HIS A 345 4.70 -24.32 -10.21
N ARG A 346 3.63 -24.55 -10.99
CA ARG A 346 3.33 -23.81 -12.22
C ARG A 346 3.27 -22.30 -12.03
N ILE A 347 2.83 -21.80 -10.87
CA ILE A 347 2.77 -20.36 -10.59
C ILE A 347 4.18 -19.77 -10.62
N LYS A 348 5.16 -20.47 -10.03
CA LYS A 348 6.57 -20.03 -9.99
C LYS A 348 7.22 -20.10 -11.36
N ASP A 349 7.07 -21.24 -12.07
CA ASP A 349 7.80 -21.53 -13.30
C ASP A 349 7.17 -20.88 -14.53
N ARG A 350 5.86 -21.10 -14.71
CA ARG A 350 5.13 -20.63 -15.90
C ARG A 350 4.52 -19.25 -15.76
N LYS A 351 4.48 -18.70 -14.53
CA LYS A 351 3.85 -17.41 -14.19
C LYS A 351 2.36 -17.38 -14.55
N VAL A 352 1.64 -18.46 -14.22
CA VAL A 352 0.22 -18.62 -14.52
C VAL A 352 -0.55 -18.94 -13.25
N MET A 353 -1.59 -18.15 -12.96
CA MET A 353 -2.58 -18.34 -11.91
C MET A 353 -3.92 -18.71 -12.51
N PHE A 354 -4.76 -19.45 -11.77
CA PHE A 354 -6.12 -19.77 -12.15
C PHE A 354 -7.10 -19.25 -11.10
N GLY A 355 -8.36 -19.07 -11.50
CA GLY A 355 -9.39 -18.50 -10.65
C GLY A 355 -9.66 -19.30 -9.37
N ASP A 356 -9.53 -20.62 -9.42
CA ASP A 356 -9.68 -21.54 -8.27
C ASP A 356 -8.57 -21.37 -7.19
N GLN A 357 -7.51 -20.64 -7.51
CA GLN A 357 -6.42 -20.30 -6.59
C GLN A 357 -6.66 -19.01 -5.81
N GLY A 358 -7.81 -18.34 -6.00
CA GLY A 358 -8.10 -17.07 -5.35
C GLY A 358 -7.07 -16.00 -5.72
N ILE A 359 -7.24 -15.42 -6.91
CA ILE A 359 -6.34 -14.37 -7.42
C ILE A 359 -6.55 -13.07 -6.65
N PHE A 360 -5.47 -12.45 -6.20
CA PHE A 360 -5.50 -11.12 -5.63
C PHE A 360 -4.49 -10.20 -6.31
N ILE A 361 -4.86 -8.94 -6.50
CA ILE A 361 -4.10 -7.99 -7.30
C ILE A 361 -4.31 -6.55 -6.81
N ASP A 362 -3.27 -5.74 -6.94
CA ASP A 362 -3.32 -4.28 -6.79
C ASP A 362 -4.36 -3.70 -7.75
N ARG A 363 -5.31 -2.92 -7.23
CA ARG A 363 -6.43 -2.37 -8.00
C ARG A 363 -5.98 -1.61 -9.24
N ASP A 364 -4.99 -0.73 -9.11
CA ASP A 364 -4.50 0.04 -10.25
C ASP A 364 -3.90 -0.87 -11.33
N LEU A 365 -3.12 -1.86 -10.92
CA LEU A 365 -2.55 -2.82 -11.87
C LEU A 365 -3.64 -3.60 -12.60
N PHE A 366 -4.72 -3.97 -11.92
CA PHE A 366 -5.83 -4.71 -12.53
C PHE A 366 -6.48 -3.92 -13.67
N PHE A 367 -6.72 -2.62 -13.46
CA PHE A 367 -7.28 -1.76 -14.50
C PHE A 367 -6.24 -1.42 -15.57
N ASP A 368 -5.01 -1.13 -15.20
CA ASP A 368 -3.91 -0.83 -16.14
C ASP A 368 -3.63 -1.97 -17.13
N ILE A 369 -3.88 -3.22 -16.72
CA ILE A 369 -3.64 -4.40 -17.56
C ILE A 369 -4.84 -4.77 -18.43
N GLY A 370 -5.97 -4.08 -18.27
CA GLY A 370 -7.17 -4.25 -19.06
C GLY A 370 -8.21 -5.22 -18.46
N MET A 371 -8.10 -5.52 -17.15
CA MET A 371 -9.02 -6.40 -16.41
C MET A 371 -8.99 -7.85 -16.94
N PHE A 372 -9.95 -8.70 -16.53
CA PHE A 372 -10.14 -10.00 -17.16
C PHE A 372 -10.70 -9.85 -18.57
N PRO A 373 -10.14 -10.52 -19.59
CA PRO A 373 -10.69 -10.47 -20.93
C PRO A 373 -12.09 -11.14 -20.94
N ASN A 374 -12.99 -10.58 -21.72
CA ASN A 374 -14.34 -11.09 -21.83
C ASN A 374 -14.39 -12.36 -22.72
N LEU A 375 -13.88 -13.45 -22.19
CA LEU A 375 -13.84 -14.75 -22.84
C LEU A 375 -14.85 -15.70 -22.19
N PRO A 376 -15.48 -16.61 -22.94
CA PRO A 376 -16.39 -17.62 -22.38
C PRO A 376 -15.67 -18.63 -21.48
N ILE A 377 -14.37 -18.84 -21.70
CA ILE A 377 -13.44 -19.69 -20.94
C ILE A 377 -12.03 -19.14 -21.10
N MET A 378 -11.08 -19.56 -20.25
CA MET A 378 -9.66 -19.17 -20.25
C MET A 378 -9.42 -17.68 -19.88
N GLU A 379 -10.37 -16.99 -19.32
CA GLU A 379 -10.25 -15.60 -18.89
C GLU A 379 -9.11 -15.38 -17.89
N ASP A 380 -8.95 -16.30 -16.92
CA ASP A 380 -7.90 -16.30 -15.91
C ASP A 380 -6.52 -16.67 -16.48
N TYR A 381 -6.51 -17.61 -17.43
CA TYR A 381 -5.30 -17.99 -18.14
C TYR A 381 -4.77 -16.83 -18.99
N GLN A 382 -5.63 -16.24 -19.83
CA GLN A 382 -5.25 -15.07 -20.64
C GLN A 382 -4.83 -13.89 -19.78
N PHE A 383 -5.51 -13.64 -18.67
CA PHE A 383 -5.13 -12.61 -17.70
C PHE A 383 -3.71 -12.85 -17.16
N SER A 384 -3.37 -14.09 -16.81
CA SER A 384 -2.03 -14.47 -16.39
C SER A 384 -0.98 -14.27 -17.49
N LEU A 385 -1.32 -14.55 -18.76
CA LEU A 385 -0.43 -14.26 -19.90
C LEU A 385 -0.20 -12.76 -20.09
N ASN A 386 -1.24 -11.93 -19.89
CA ASN A 386 -1.13 -10.48 -19.93
C ASN A 386 -0.18 -9.94 -18.83
N LEU A 387 -0.28 -10.47 -17.59
CA LEU A 387 0.65 -10.17 -16.50
C LEU A 387 2.09 -10.57 -16.85
N LYS A 388 2.27 -11.76 -17.43
CA LYS A 388 3.58 -12.27 -17.87
C LYS A 388 4.19 -11.40 -18.98
N LYS A 389 3.42 -10.99 -19.97
CA LYS A 389 3.85 -10.07 -21.05
C LYS A 389 4.38 -8.76 -20.49
N ARG A 390 3.76 -8.23 -19.43
CA ARG A 390 4.20 -7.02 -18.71
C ARG A 390 5.29 -7.28 -17.67
N LYS A 391 5.87 -8.49 -17.64
CA LYS A 391 6.94 -8.90 -16.72
C LYS A 391 6.57 -8.73 -15.22
N ILE A 392 5.29 -8.82 -14.88
CA ILE A 392 4.81 -8.72 -13.51
C ILE A 392 5.18 -9.99 -12.75
N LYS A 393 5.90 -9.82 -11.63
CA LYS A 393 6.24 -10.93 -10.73
C LYS A 393 5.02 -11.31 -9.90
N LEU A 394 4.71 -12.61 -9.81
CA LEU A 394 3.60 -13.16 -9.04
C LEU A 394 4.06 -13.63 -7.67
N GLY A 395 3.26 -13.31 -6.64
CA GLY A 395 3.45 -13.80 -5.29
C GLY A 395 2.55 -15.00 -4.98
N ILE A 396 2.98 -15.87 -4.06
CA ILE A 396 2.20 -17.00 -3.59
C ILE A 396 2.04 -16.89 -2.07
N ALA A 397 0.79 -17.01 -1.60
CA ALA A 397 0.50 -17.08 -0.17
C ALA A 397 1.10 -18.34 0.45
N ARG A 398 1.49 -18.28 1.72
CA ARG A 398 2.02 -19.46 2.43
C ARG A 398 0.91 -20.48 2.71
N LYS A 399 -0.25 -19.97 3.13
CA LYS A 399 -1.45 -20.77 3.35
C LYS A 399 -2.11 -21.11 2.01
N ARG A 400 -2.93 -22.15 2.01
CA ARG A 400 -3.57 -22.67 0.80
C ARG A 400 -5.08 -22.48 0.88
N ILE A 401 -5.69 -22.23 -0.29
CA ILE A 401 -7.12 -22.27 -0.46
C ILE A 401 -7.53 -23.70 -0.81
N TYR A 402 -8.60 -24.19 -0.23
CA TYR A 402 -9.18 -25.47 -0.60
C TYR A 402 -10.23 -25.25 -1.67
N THR A 403 -10.14 -26.01 -2.74
CA THR A 403 -11.13 -26.01 -3.81
C THR A 403 -11.84 -27.36 -3.89
N SER A 404 -13.06 -27.34 -4.38
CA SER A 404 -13.86 -28.54 -4.54
C SER A 404 -13.22 -29.48 -5.57
N ASP A 405 -13.18 -30.75 -5.25
CA ASP A 405 -12.81 -31.82 -6.17
C ASP A 405 -14.02 -32.39 -6.95
N ARG A 406 -15.21 -31.78 -6.80
CA ARG A 406 -16.47 -32.19 -7.48
C ARG A 406 -16.33 -32.38 -8.99
N ARG A 407 -15.40 -31.64 -9.60
CA ARG A 407 -15.14 -31.69 -11.07
C ARG A 407 -14.26 -32.86 -11.48
N PHE A 408 -13.62 -33.52 -10.53
CA PHE A 408 -12.79 -34.67 -10.83
C PHE A 408 -13.63 -35.94 -10.79
N PRO A 409 -13.61 -36.72 -11.86
CA PRO A 409 -14.36 -38.00 -11.90
C PRO A 409 -13.76 -38.97 -10.87
N LYS A 410 -14.55 -39.98 -10.49
CA LYS A 410 -14.07 -41.06 -9.64
C LYS A 410 -13.02 -41.89 -10.40
N GLY A 411 -11.96 -42.31 -9.73
CA GLY A 411 -10.90 -43.11 -10.33
C GLY A 411 -9.68 -42.28 -10.86
N THR A 412 -8.49 -42.84 -10.75
CA THR A 412 -7.23 -42.19 -11.14
C THR A 412 -7.07 -42.00 -12.64
N SER A 413 -7.47 -43.02 -13.43
CA SER A 413 -7.43 -42.99 -14.90
C SER A 413 -8.30 -41.87 -15.46
N ALA A 414 -9.54 -41.75 -14.99
CA ALA A 414 -10.46 -40.71 -15.44
C ALA A 414 -9.97 -39.30 -15.08
N LYS A 415 -9.32 -39.14 -13.90
CA LYS A 415 -8.69 -37.88 -13.50
C LYS A 415 -7.51 -37.50 -14.41
N LEU A 416 -6.68 -38.47 -14.79
CA LEU A 416 -5.59 -38.26 -15.74
C LEU A 416 -6.10 -37.83 -17.11
N GLN A 417 -7.15 -38.49 -17.61
CA GLN A 417 -7.80 -38.11 -18.89
C GLN A 417 -8.34 -36.68 -18.83
N LEU A 418 -8.98 -36.27 -17.73
CA LEU A 418 -9.46 -34.91 -17.53
C LEU A 418 -8.29 -33.90 -17.57
N MET A 419 -7.20 -34.19 -16.87
CA MET A 419 -6.03 -33.32 -16.89
C MET A 419 -5.39 -33.22 -18.29
N TRP A 420 -5.32 -34.33 -19.02
CA TRP A 420 -4.81 -34.33 -20.38
C TRP A 420 -5.70 -33.51 -21.31
N LYS A 421 -7.03 -33.67 -21.22
CA LYS A 421 -8.01 -32.84 -21.96
C LYS A 421 -7.82 -31.36 -21.65
N MET A 422 -7.70 -30.98 -20.38
CA MET A 422 -7.48 -29.57 -19.98
C MET A 422 -6.14 -29.01 -20.48
N ASN A 423 -5.08 -29.82 -20.50
CA ASN A 423 -3.80 -29.43 -21.08
C ASN A 423 -3.88 -29.26 -22.60
N ARG A 424 -4.60 -30.13 -23.28
CA ARG A 424 -4.89 -30.03 -24.73
C ARG A 424 -5.64 -28.76 -25.07
N LEU A 425 -6.72 -28.43 -24.34
CA LEU A 425 -7.47 -27.17 -24.52
C LEU A 425 -6.57 -25.92 -24.33
N ARG A 426 -5.71 -25.92 -23.33
CA ARG A 426 -4.74 -24.84 -23.14
C ARG A 426 -3.69 -24.74 -24.25
N LYS A 427 -3.30 -25.89 -24.83
CA LYS A 427 -2.42 -25.92 -26.00
C LYS A 427 -3.15 -25.34 -27.22
N MET A 428 -4.37 -25.82 -27.53
CA MET A 428 -5.19 -25.29 -28.62
C MET A 428 -5.36 -23.76 -28.52
N TYR A 429 -5.60 -23.24 -27.29
CA TYR A 429 -5.71 -21.79 -27.06
C TYR A 429 -4.41 -21.04 -27.41
N ARG A 430 -3.24 -21.59 -27.03
CA ARG A 430 -1.94 -20.99 -27.39
C ARG A 430 -1.66 -21.06 -28.88
N ASP A 431 -2.12 -22.11 -29.53
CA ASP A 431 -1.94 -22.36 -30.98
C ASP A 431 -2.94 -21.53 -31.81
N GLY A 432 -3.78 -20.69 -31.17
CA GLY A 432 -4.68 -19.75 -31.84
C GLY A 432 -6.02 -20.36 -32.31
N VAL A 433 -6.39 -21.55 -31.82
CA VAL A 433 -7.69 -22.12 -32.13
C VAL A 433 -8.79 -21.22 -31.56
N ASP A 434 -9.88 -21.08 -32.34
CA ASP A 434 -11.00 -20.24 -31.95
C ASP A 434 -11.58 -20.60 -30.58
N ILE A 435 -11.86 -19.56 -29.78
CA ILE A 435 -12.29 -19.69 -28.38
C ILE A 435 -13.68 -20.35 -28.26
N GLU A 436 -14.58 -20.16 -29.22
CA GLU A 436 -15.90 -20.78 -29.19
C GLU A 436 -15.79 -22.30 -29.40
N THR A 437 -14.89 -22.73 -30.28
CA THR A 437 -14.57 -24.15 -30.48
C THR A 437 -14.01 -24.76 -29.20
N ILE A 438 -13.07 -24.07 -28.52
CA ILE A 438 -12.49 -24.51 -27.24
C ILE A 438 -13.59 -24.55 -26.16
N SER A 439 -14.50 -23.57 -26.15
CA SER A 439 -15.60 -23.49 -25.18
C SER A 439 -16.60 -24.66 -25.34
N LYS A 440 -16.92 -25.04 -26.58
CA LYS A 440 -17.77 -26.23 -26.87
C LYS A 440 -17.09 -27.49 -26.32
N LEU A 441 -15.84 -27.74 -26.70
CA LEU A 441 -15.07 -28.90 -26.21
C LEU A 441 -14.94 -28.94 -24.69
N TYR A 442 -14.93 -27.77 -24.01
CA TYR A 442 -14.90 -27.71 -22.57
C TYR A 442 -16.22 -28.09 -21.91
N ARG A 443 -17.36 -27.76 -22.55
CA ARG A 443 -18.70 -28.19 -22.06
C ARG A 443 -18.84 -29.71 -22.06
N ASP A 444 -18.25 -30.39 -23.05
CA ASP A 444 -18.23 -31.85 -23.12
C ASP A 444 -17.31 -32.50 -22.07
N VAL A 445 -16.52 -31.69 -21.35
CA VAL A 445 -15.61 -32.13 -20.29
C VAL A 445 -16.22 -31.90 -18.92
N ARG A 446 -17.31 -31.12 -18.83
CA ARG A 446 -18.08 -30.84 -17.62
C ARG A 446 -19.22 -31.82 -17.43
#